data_50e09cedc006691785fd073f1fb4122f
#
_entry.id   50e09cedc006691785fd073f1fb4122f
#
_cell.length_a   1.000
_cell.length_b   1.000
_cell.length_c   1.000
_cell.angle_alpha   90.00
_cell.angle_beta   90.00
_cell.angle_gamma   90.00
#
_symmetry.space_group_name_H-M   'P 1'
#
loop_
_entity.id
_entity.type
_entity.pdbx_description
1 polymer ?
#
loop_
_entity_poly.entity_id
_entity_poly.type
_entity_poly.pdbx_seq_one_letter_code
_entity_poly.pdbx_strand_id
1 'polypeptide(L)'
;MNTGKVDVLLGLQWGDEGKGKVVDVLTPHYDVIARFQGGPNAGHTLEFEGQKYVLRSIPSGIFQGGKVNIIGNGVVLAPDLFMEEAKSLEASGHNLHERLHISKKAHLIMPTHRILDRAYEAAKGKAKVGTTGKGIGPTYTDKISRNGLRVGDILDNFNAKYAAHKERHLKMLASMGWTDFEGFEAVEAKWMEGVEYLRQFTIVDSENEINHILREGKSILCEGAQGTMLDVDFGSYPFVTSSNTICAGACTGLGIGPNRIGNVYGIMKAYCTRVGSGPFPTELFDETGETIRNIGHEYGAVTGRERRCGWIDLVQLRYSVMVNGVTELIMMKSDVLDGFDTIKACIAYRLKDGSETSEFPYEIDDVTPIYKKMPGWKTDMTKFTSEEQFPEAFSNYVHFLEEYLETPIKVISIGPDREQTIVRK
;
A
#
# COMPACT_ATOMS: atom_id res chain seq x y z
N MET A 1 -5.94 27.88 -19.19
CA MET A 1 -6.49 27.62 -17.84
C MET A 1 -5.49 26.75 -17.14
N ASN A 2 -4.99 27.20 -15.97
CA ASN A 2 -4.10 26.38 -15.15
C ASN A 2 -4.95 25.28 -14.51
N THR A 3 -4.91 24.09 -15.07
CA THR A 3 -5.66 22.94 -14.54
C THR A 3 -4.74 22.19 -13.58
N GLY A 4 -5.19 21.97 -12.35
CA GLY A 4 -4.47 21.19 -11.36
C GLY A 4 -4.05 19.81 -11.87
N LYS A 5 -2.99 19.29 -11.31
CA LYS A 5 -2.48 17.93 -11.57
C LYS A 5 -2.63 17.05 -10.34
N VAL A 6 -2.59 15.76 -10.59
CA VAL A 6 -2.65 14.73 -9.57
C VAL A 6 -1.30 14.04 -9.52
N ASP A 7 -0.62 14.11 -8.39
CA ASP A 7 0.58 13.33 -8.17
C ASP A 7 0.23 12.01 -7.48
N VAL A 8 0.93 10.94 -7.83
CA VAL A 8 0.64 9.59 -7.32
C VAL A 8 1.84 9.07 -6.55
N LEU A 9 1.58 8.62 -5.33
CA LEU A 9 2.59 8.02 -4.46
C LEU A 9 2.26 6.55 -4.25
N LEU A 10 3.19 5.67 -4.58
CA LEU A 10 2.99 4.22 -4.53
C LEU A 10 4.25 3.46 -4.15
N GLY A 11 4.07 2.25 -3.59
CA GLY A 11 5.16 1.34 -3.29
C GLY A 11 5.60 0.58 -4.53
N LEU A 12 6.91 0.40 -4.70
CA LEU A 12 7.48 -0.29 -5.87
C LEU A 12 7.77 -1.77 -5.62
N GLN A 13 7.77 -2.22 -4.36
CA GLN A 13 8.11 -3.59 -3.95
C GLN A 13 6.85 -4.37 -3.55
N TRP A 14 6.92 -5.21 -2.52
CA TRP A 14 5.81 -6.04 -2.01
C TRP A 14 5.04 -5.40 -0.85
N GLY A 15 4.95 -4.08 -0.80
CA GLY A 15 4.32 -3.35 0.30
C GLY A 15 5.27 -3.08 1.46
N ASP A 16 4.75 -2.39 2.49
CA ASP A 16 5.49 -2.03 3.71
C ASP A 16 6.74 -1.15 3.47
N GLU A 17 6.78 -0.40 2.35
CA GLU A 17 7.89 0.49 2.00
C GLU A 17 7.98 1.74 2.88
N GLY A 18 6.96 2.02 3.72
CA GLY A 18 6.92 3.20 4.57
C GLY A 18 6.16 4.38 3.98
N LYS A 19 5.17 4.11 3.13
CA LYS A 19 4.35 5.12 2.44
C LYS A 19 3.75 6.17 3.37
N GLY A 20 3.26 5.79 4.54
CA GLY A 20 2.64 6.72 5.49
C GLY A 20 3.55 7.89 5.89
N LYS A 21 4.82 7.62 6.24
CA LYS A 21 5.81 8.67 6.54
C LYS A 21 5.97 9.65 5.37
N VAL A 22 6.06 9.14 4.16
CA VAL A 22 6.27 9.98 2.97
C VAL A 22 5.04 10.83 2.65
N VAL A 23 3.83 10.25 2.75
CA VAL A 23 2.58 11.01 2.57
C VAL A 23 2.51 12.15 3.56
N ASP A 24 2.82 11.90 4.83
CA ASP A 24 2.80 12.92 5.87
C ASP A 24 3.80 14.05 5.57
N VAL A 25 5.02 13.73 5.15
CA VAL A 25 6.03 14.72 4.74
C VAL A 25 5.59 15.55 3.53
N LEU A 26 4.92 14.93 2.55
CA LEU A 26 4.48 15.60 1.34
C LEU A 26 3.14 16.35 1.50
N THR A 27 2.28 15.94 2.42
CA THR A 27 0.92 16.51 2.61
C THR A 27 0.88 18.03 2.69
N PRO A 28 1.82 18.77 3.33
CA PRO A 28 1.80 20.22 3.35
C PRO A 28 1.75 20.88 1.97
N HIS A 29 2.26 20.22 0.94
CA HIS A 29 2.35 20.73 -0.43
C HIS A 29 1.10 20.48 -1.27
N TYR A 30 0.09 19.77 -0.73
CA TYR A 30 -1.13 19.40 -1.43
C TYR A 30 -2.36 19.94 -0.71
N ASP A 31 -3.43 20.18 -1.47
CA ASP A 31 -4.74 20.59 -0.95
C ASP A 31 -5.58 19.39 -0.53
N VAL A 32 -5.42 18.27 -1.23
CA VAL A 32 -6.20 17.06 -1.04
C VAL A 32 -5.30 15.81 -1.02
N ILE A 33 -5.59 14.89 -0.10
CA ILE A 33 -4.98 13.56 -0.06
C ILE A 33 -6.06 12.52 -0.33
N ALA A 34 -5.86 11.64 -1.31
CA ALA A 34 -6.88 10.69 -1.74
C ALA A 34 -6.37 9.24 -1.80
N ARG A 35 -7.04 8.33 -1.08
CA ARG A 35 -6.82 6.87 -1.19
C ARG A 35 -7.57 6.34 -2.39
N PHE A 36 -6.91 5.64 -3.29
CA PHE A 36 -7.51 5.20 -4.54
C PHE A 36 -7.80 3.70 -4.63
N GLN A 37 -7.20 2.84 -3.77
CA GLN A 37 -7.40 1.40 -3.79
C GLN A 37 -7.06 0.76 -2.44
N GLY A 38 -7.24 -0.57 -2.33
CA GLY A 38 -6.99 -1.32 -1.12
C GLY A 38 -8.13 -1.21 -0.11
N GLY A 39 -7.85 -1.49 1.12
CA GLY A 39 -8.83 -1.49 2.20
C GLY A 39 -8.14 -1.67 3.56
N PRO A 40 -8.82 -2.24 4.57
CA PRO A 40 -8.29 -2.39 5.92
C PRO A 40 -7.13 -3.39 6.04
N ASN A 41 -6.71 -4.04 4.94
CA ASN A 41 -5.47 -4.83 4.88
C ASN A 41 -4.22 -3.95 4.84
N ALA A 42 -4.32 -2.66 4.49
CA ALA A 42 -3.23 -1.71 4.63
C ALA A 42 -2.93 -1.41 6.12
N GLY A 43 -1.69 -1.01 6.40
CA GLY A 43 -1.26 -0.52 7.69
C GLY A 43 -0.21 0.56 7.47
N HIS A 44 -0.65 1.82 7.34
CA HIS A 44 0.25 2.96 7.18
C HIS A 44 0.63 3.48 8.56
N THR A 45 1.85 3.18 8.98
CA THR A 45 2.37 3.64 10.26
C THR A 45 2.96 5.03 10.12
N LEU A 46 2.56 5.91 11.04
CA LEU A 46 3.12 7.24 11.22
C LEU A 46 3.60 7.37 12.66
N GLU A 47 4.78 7.97 12.84
CA GLU A 47 5.36 8.24 14.15
C GLU A 47 5.73 9.73 14.22
N PHE A 48 5.08 10.47 15.10
CA PHE A 48 5.37 11.88 15.36
C PHE A 48 4.90 12.27 16.77
N GLU A 49 5.54 13.27 17.35
CA GLU A 49 5.26 13.75 18.73
C GLU A 49 5.27 12.64 19.78
N GLY A 50 6.11 11.62 19.57
CA GLY A 50 6.23 10.47 20.47
C GLY A 50 5.04 9.50 20.45
N GLN A 51 4.11 9.67 19.50
CA GLN A 51 2.96 8.78 19.31
C GLN A 51 3.07 8.00 18.01
N LYS A 52 2.49 6.81 18.02
CA LYS A 52 2.44 5.92 16.86
C LYS A 52 0.99 5.69 16.43
N TYR A 53 0.70 6.02 15.19
CA TYR A 53 -0.59 5.81 14.56
C TYR A 53 -0.49 4.75 13.45
N VAL A 54 -1.52 3.92 13.31
CA VAL A 54 -1.60 2.92 12.24
C VAL A 54 -2.90 3.12 11.50
N LEU A 55 -2.84 3.77 10.33
CA LEU A 55 -3.99 3.99 9.48
C LEU A 55 -4.22 2.80 8.54
N ARG A 56 -5.48 2.46 8.34
CA ARG A 56 -5.92 1.34 7.48
C ARG A 56 -6.65 1.83 6.24
N SER A 57 -7.69 2.62 6.41
CA SER A 57 -8.55 3.11 5.33
C SER A 57 -8.52 4.63 5.18
N ILE A 58 -8.30 5.34 6.27
CA ILE A 58 -8.25 6.80 6.29
C ILE A 58 -6.94 7.28 5.66
N PRO A 59 -6.96 8.31 4.77
CA PRO A 59 -5.74 8.86 4.19
C PRO A 59 -4.81 9.46 5.24
N SER A 60 -3.49 9.32 5.02
CA SER A 60 -2.45 9.79 5.95
C SER A 60 -2.41 11.31 6.11
N GLY A 61 -3.01 12.06 5.19
CA GLY A 61 -3.15 13.52 5.27
C GLY A 61 -4.08 14.01 6.37
N ILE A 62 -4.81 13.13 7.05
CA ILE A 62 -5.79 13.50 8.09
C ILE A 62 -5.16 14.22 9.29
N PHE A 63 -3.88 13.99 9.55
CA PHE A 63 -3.14 14.63 10.63
C PHE A 63 -2.81 16.11 10.36
N GLN A 64 -2.82 16.53 9.10
CA GLN A 64 -2.52 17.91 8.70
C GLN A 64 -3.81 18.76 8.67
N GLY A 65 -3.82 19.86 9.41
CA GLY A 65 -4.97 20.76 9.45
C GLY A 65 -5.29 21.39 8.07
N GLY A 66 -6.57 21.67 7.82
CA GLY A 66 -7.03 22.36 6.61
C GLY A 66 -6.98 21.55 5.31
N LYS A 67 -6.60 20.27 5.35
CA LYS A 67 -6.55 19.39 4.17
C LYS A 67 -7.82 18.56 4.04
N VAL A 68 -8.32 18.41 2.83
CA VAL A 68 -9.42 17.48 2.52
C VAL A 68 -8.81 16.09 2.27
N ASN A 69 -9.46 15.08 2.82
CA ASN A 69 -9.06 13.68 2.67
C ASN A 69 -10.19 12.91 1.99
N ILE A 70 -9.88 12.13 0.96
CA ILE A 70 -10.88 11.41 0.17
C ILE A 70 -10.62 9.91 0.19
N ILE A 71 -11.62 9.12 0.55
CA ILE A 71 -11.65 7.68 0.30
C ILE A 71 -12.35 7.47 -1.04
N GLY A 72 -11.57 7.10 -2.06
CA GLY A 72 -12.03 6.97 -3.44
C GLY A 72 -12.84 5.69 -3.70
N ASN A 73 -13.45 5.63 -4.89
CA ASN A 73 -14.29 4.51 -5.32
C ASN A 73 -13.54 3.18 -5.50
N GLY A 74 -12.22 3.21 -5.63
CA GLY A 74 -11.41 1.99 -5.74
C GLY A 74 -11.13 1.32 -4.39
N VAL A 75 -11.37 2.00 -3.27
CA VAL A 75 -11.21 1.45 -1.92
C VAL A 75 -12.36 0.51 -1.58
N VAL A 76 -12.06 -0.56 -0.83
CA VAL A 76 -13.07 -1.40 -0.18
C VAL A 76 -13.05 -1.13 1.33
N LEU A 77 -14.21 -0.76 1.89
CA LEU A 77 -14.34 -0.21 3.24
C LEU A 77 -15.10 -1.18 4.17
N ALA A 78 -14.53 -1.50 5.31
CA ALA A 78 -15.18 -2.25 6.36
C ALA A 78 -15.73 -1.28 7.43
N PRO A 79 -17.05 -1.06 7.51
CA PRO A 79 -17.65 -0.06 8.39
C PRO A 79 -17.26 -0.16 9.86
N ASP A 80 -17.19 -1.36 10.41
CA ASP A 80 -16.78 -1.60 11.79
C ASP A 80 -15.32 -1.24 12.04
N LEU A 81 -14.41 -1.62 11.15
CA LEU A 81 -12.99 -1.30 11.26
C LEU A 81 -12.73 0.19 10.99
N PHE A 82 -13.49 0.80 10.07
CA PHE A 82 -13.48 2.24 9.84
C PHE A 82 -13.93 3.01 11.09
N MET A 83 -15.01 2.58 11.74
CA MET A 83 -15.49 3.18 12.98
C MET A 83 -14.43 3.11 14.09
N GLU A 84 -13.77 1.97 14.26
CA GLU A 84 -12.68 1.83 15.25
C GLU A 84 -11.52 2.79 14.97
N GLU A 85 -11.08 2.85 13.70
CA GLU A 85 -9.99 3.72 13.26
C GLU A 85 -10.34 5.19 13.47
N ALA A 86 -11.54 5.62 13.04
CA ALA A 86 -12.00 6.99 13.17
C ALA A 86 -12.15 7.41 14.64
N LYS A 87 -12.80 6.61 15.47
CA LYS A 87 -12.94 6.89 16.91
C LYS A 87 -11.59 6.99 17.63
N SER A 88 -10.61 6.19 17.24
CA SER A 88 -9.26 6.30 17.80
C SER A 88 -8.60 7.64 17.47
N LEU A 89 -8.77 8.14 16.24
CA LEU A 89 -8.27 9.44 15.82
C LEU A 89 -9.00 10.59 16.51
N GLU A 90 -10.32 10.50 16.64
CA GLU A 90 -11.13 11.48 17.35
C GLU A 90 -10.74 11.58 18.83
N ALA A 91 -10.50 10.43 19.48
CA ALA A 91 -10.03 10.38 20.85
C ALA A 91 -8.64 11.04 21.03
N SER A 92 -7.84 11.10 19.95
CA SER A 92 -6.56 11.83 19.89
C SER A 92 -6.72 13.28 19.47
N GLY A 93 -7.94 13.80 19.37
CA GLY A 93 -8.25 15.22 19.10
C GLY A 93 -8.32 15.60 17.62
N HIS A 94 -8.36 14.64 16.70
CA HIS A 94 -8.48 14.92 15.27
C HIS A 94 -9.96 15.06 14.84
N ASN A 95 -10.33 16.18 14.25
CA ASN A 95 -11.65 16.35 13.64
C ASN A 95 -11.67 15.71 12.23
N LEU A 96 -12.51 14.68 12.06
CA LEU A 96 -12.60 13.92 10.80
C LEU A 96 -13.80 14.36 9.94
N HIS A 97 -14.95 14.67 10.57
CA HIS A 97 -16.25 14.79 9.87
C HIS A 97 -16.28 15.85 8.78
N GLU A 98 -15.58 16.96 8.97
CA GLU A 98 -15.53 18.06 7.99
C GLU A 98 -14.47 17.86 6.90
N ARG A 99 -13.52 16.96 7.13
CA ARG A 99 -12.33 16.83 6.27
C ARG A 99 -12.17 15.48 5.60
N LEU A 100 -12.99 14.50 5.97
CA LEU A 100 -12.96 13.16 5.39
C LEU A 100 -14.21 12.94 4.54
N HIS A 101 -14.02 12.86 3.24
CA HIS A 101 -15.06 12.60 2.27
C HIS A 101 -14.96 11.17 1.75
N ILE A 102 -16.09 10.49 1.61
CA ILE A 102 -16.15 9.08 1.25
C ILE A 102 -16.96 8.90 -0.02
N SER A 103 -16.39 8.21 -1.00
CA SER A 103 -17.05 7.94 -2.27
C SER A 103 -18.30 7.09 -2.11
N LYS A 104 -19.42 7.52 -2.65
CA LYS A 104 -20.64 6.69 -2.80
C LYS A 104 -20.37 5.37 -3.51
N LYS A 105 -19.38 5.34 -4.41
CA LYS A 105 -19.04 4.18 -5.25
C LYS A 105 -18.02 3.25 -4.64
N ALA A 106 -17.43 3.56 -3.47
CA ALA A 106 -16.61 2.62 -2.71
C ALA A 106 -17.45 1.41 -2.28
N HIS A 107 -16.84 0.21 -2.29
CA HIS A 107 -17.57 -1.01 -1.93
C HIS A 107 -17.43 -1.33 -0.44
N LEU A 108 -18.49 -1.85 0.15
CA LEU A 108 -18.52 -2.29 1.54
C LEU A 108 -18.05 -3.74 1.66
N ILE A 109 -17.09 -3.97 2.54
CA ILE A 109 -16.72 -5.32 2.98
C ILE A 109 -17.78 -5.77 3.99
N MET A 110 -18.63 -6.71 3.57
CA MET A 110 -19.65 -7.29 4.45
C MET A 110 -19.04 -8.32 5.39
N PRO A 111 -19.67 -8.62 6.56
CA PRO A 111 -19.24 -9.70 7.44
C PRO A 111 -19.12 -11.05 6.72
N THR A 112 -20.02 -11.34 5.79
CA THR A 112 -20.01 -12.56 4.96
C THR A 112 -18.82 -12.64 4.00
N HIS A 113 -18.25 -11.50 3.54
CA HIS A 113 -17.01 -11.51 2.77
C HIS A 113 -15.83 -12.06 3.57
N ARG A 114 -15.78 -11.80 4.88
CA ARG A 114 -14.72 -12.35 5.75
C ARG A 114 -14.83 -13.85 5.91
N ILE A 115 -16.06 -14.38 5.94
CA ILE A 115 -16.30 -15.83 5.96
C ILE A 115 -15.90 -16.45 4.61
N LEU A 116 -16.32 -15.84 3.49
CA LEU A 116 -15.93 -16.27 2.15
C LEU A 116 -14.40 -16.29 1.97
N ASP A 117 -13.70 -15.30 2.50
CA ASP A 117 -12.22 -15.23 2.45
C ASP A 117 -11.60 -16.44 3.15
N ARG A 118 -12.08 -16.77 4.37
CA ARG A 118 -11.65 -17.98 5.11
C ARG A 118 -12.00 -19.27 4.37
N ALA A 119 -13.20 -19.35 3.82
CA ALA A 119 -13.66 -20.54 3.10
C ALA A 119 -12.84 -20.78 1.81
N TYR A 120 -12.55 -19.73 1.05
CA TYR A 120 -11.72 -19.83 -0.16
C TYR A 120 -10.28 -20.22 0.16
N GLU A 121 -9.68 -19.64 1.22
CA GLU A 121 -8.34 -20.05 1.65
C GLU A 121 -8.30 -21.50 2.15
N ALA A 122 -9.31 -21.93 2.89
CA ALA A 122 -9.41 -23.32 3.34
C ALA A 122 -9.53 -24.30 2.16
N ALA A 123 -10.30 -23.95 1.14
CA ALA A 123 -10.48 -24.77 -0.06
C ALA A 123 -9.19 -24.94 -0.89
N LYS A 124 -8.27 -23.97 -0.85
CA LYS A 124 -6.97 -24.03 -1.54
C LYS A 124 -5.98 -25.02 -0.91
N GLY A 125 -6.18 -25.45 0.32
CA GLY A 125 -5.30 -26.39 1.02
C GLY A 125 -3.85 -25.92 1.07
N LYS A 126 -2.92 -26.65 0.40
CA LYS A 126 -1.49 -26.29 0.35
C LYS A 126 -1.19 -25.06 -0.54
N ALA A 127 -2.08 -24.72 -1.45
CA ALA A 127 -1.94 -23.56 -2.35
C ALA A 127 -2.48 -22.25 -1.77
N LYS A 128 -2.55 -22.15 -0.44
CA LYS A 128 -2.97 -20.91 0.26
C LYS A 128 -2.11 -19.73 -0.15
N VAL A 129 -2.77 -18.61 -0.43
CA VAL A 129 -2.10 -17.33 -0.71
C VAL A 129 -1.63 -16.65 0.58
N GLY A 130 -2.28 -16.97 1.70
CA GLY A 130 -2.00 -16.34 3.00
C GLY A 130 -2.71 -15.00 3.15
N THR A 131 -4.01 -14.95 2.83
CA THR A 131 -4.82 -13.74 2.95
C THR A 131 -4.87 -13.21 4.38
N THR A 132 -5.28 -11.96 4.53
CA THR A 132 -5.47 -11.33 5.85
C THR A 132 -6.78 -11.75 6.53
N GLY A 133 -7.64 -12.52 5.85
CA GLY A 133 -8.96 -12.90 6.34
C GLY A 133 -9.96 -11.75 6.50
N LYS A 134 -9.65 -10.59 5.91
CA LYS A 134 -10.47 -9.36 6.05
C LYS A 134 -11.54 -9.20 4.97
N GLY A 135 -11.68 -10.18 4.05
CA GLY A 135 -12.69 -10.17 3.01
C GLY A 135 -12.36 -9.29 1.80
N ILE A 136 -11.10 -8.89 1.62
CA ILE A 136 -10.67 -8.02 0.52
C ILE A 136 -10.95 -8.65 -0.84
N GLY A 137 -10.43 -9.86 -1.07
CA GLY A 137 -10.61 -10.62 -2.32
C GLY A 137 -12.08 -10.81 -2.69
N PRO A 138 -12.90 -11.40 -1.81
CA PRO A 138 -14.34 -11.57 -2.06
C PRO A 138 -15.08 -10.27 -2.38
N THR A 139 -14.72 -9.15 -1.73
CA THR A 139 -15.35 -7.85 -2.02
C THR A 139 -14.99 -7.32 -3.41
N TYR A 140 -13.72 -7.45 -3.83
CA TYR A 140 -13.33 -7.10 -5.21
C TYR A 140 -13.96 -8.07 -6.24
N THR A 141 -14.11 -9.34 -5.92
CA THR A 141 -14.86 -10.29 -6.77
C THR A 141 -16.29 -9.80 -6.97
N ASP A 142 -16.98 -9.40 -5.92
CA ASP A 142 -18.33 -8.86 -6.00
C ASP A 142 -18.41 -7.54 -6.77
N LYS A 143 -17.42 -6.67 -6.60
CA LYS A 143 -17.31 -5.45 -7.39
C LYS A 143 -17.26 -5.77 -8.89
N ILE A 144 -16.39 -6.68 -9.31
CA ILE A 144 -16.20 -7.01 -10.74
C ILE A 144 -17.38 -7.81 -11.29
N SER A 145 -17.97 -8.69 -10.49
CA SER A 145 -19.18 -9.42 -10.87
C SER A 145 -20.47 -8.58 -10.82
N ARG A 146 -20.38 -7.33 -10.38
CA ARG A 146 -21.49 -6.35 -10.24
C ARG A 146 -22.55 -6.77 -9.21
N ASN A 147 -22.10 -7.46 -8.17
CA ASN A 147 -22.92 -7.92 -7.05
C ASN A 147 -22.50 -7.30 -5.72
N GLY A 148 -21.71 -6.20 -5.75
CA GLY A 148 -21.20 -5.57 -4.54
C GLY A 148 -22.15 -4.54 -3.97
N LEU A 149 -22.14 -4.42 -2.64
CA LEU A 149 -22.82 -3.36 -1.90
C LEU A 149 -21.89 -2.13 -1.82
N ARG A 150 -22.39 -0.95 -2.16
CA ARG A 150 -21.63 0.30 -2.18
C ARG A 150 -21.94 1.19 -0.98
N VAL A 151 -21.04 2.09 -0.64
CA VAL A 151 -21.28 3.11 0.41
C VAL A 151 -22.55 3.90 0.14
N GLY A 152 -22.82 4.32 -1.10
CA GLY A 152 -24.03 5.06 -1.46
C GLY A 152 -25.32 4.28 -1.15
N ASP A 153 -25.28 2.95 -1.11
CA ASP A 153 -26.46 2.12 -0.81
C ASP A 153 -26.93 2.26 0.65
N ILE A 154 -26.04 2.69 1.57
CA ILE A 154 -26.47 2.93 2.97
C ILE A 154 -27.43 4.11 3.09
N LEU A 155 -27.51 4.98 2.09
CA LEU A 155 -28.38 6.16 2.08
C LEU A 155 -29.80 5.84 1.62
N ASP A 156 -29.98 4.73 0.90
CA ASP A 156 -31.28 4.36 0.34
C ASP A 156 -31.47 2.84 0.26
N ASN A 157 -32.61 2.36 0.77
CA ASN A 157 -33.05 0.96 0.73
C ASN A 157 -32.00 -0.06 1.20
N PHE A 158 -31.18 0.33 2.18
CA PHE A 158 -30.02 -0.41 2.66
C PHE A 158 -30.38 -1.84 3.12
N ASN A 159 -31.37 -1.97 4.00
CA ASN A 159 -31.70 -3.26 4.62
C ASN A 159 -32.07 -4.35 3.60
N ALA A 160 -32.84 -3.99 2.57
CA ALA A 160 -33.23 -4.92 1.52
C ALA A 160 -32.04 -5.34 0.66
N LYS A 161 -31.18 -4.37 0.28
CA LYS A 161 -29.95 -4.64 -0.47
C LYS A 161 -28.99 -5.52 0.34
N TYR A 162 -28.75 -5.18 1.60
CA TYR A 162 -27.91 -5.97 2.50
C TYR A 162 -28.42 -7.41 2.64
N ALA A 163 -29.72 -7.61 2.89
CA ALA A 163 -30.31 -8.93 3.05
C ALA A 163 -30.12 -9.79 1.78
N ALA A 164 -30.35 -9.20 0.60
CA ALA A 164 -30.19 -9.90 -0.68
C ALA A 164 -28.74 -10.35 -0.92
N HIS A 165 -27.75 -9.49 -0.64
CA HIS A 165 -26.33 -9.84 -0.76
C HIS A 165 -25.91 -10.89 0.28
N LYS A 166 -26.37 -10.75 1.53
CA LYS A 166 -26.12 -11.74 2.59
C LYS A 166 -26.65 -13.12 2.21
N GLU A 167 -27.89 -13.19 1.73
CA GLU A 167 -28.52 -14.44 1.29
C GLU A 167 -27.71 -15.12 0.16
N ARG A 168 -27.25 -14.32 -0.82
CA ARG A 168 -26.40 -14.82 -1.91
C ARG A 168 -25.09 -15.43 -1.37
N HIS A 169 -24.41 -14.75 -0.46
CA HIS A 169 -23.16 -15.24 0.15
C HIS A 169 -23.40 -16.51 0.97
N LEU A 170 -24.50 -16.59 1.72
CA LEU A 170 -24.84 -17.79 2.49
C LEU A 170 -25.10 -18.99 1.57
N LYS A 171 -25.77 -18.78 0.42
CA LYS A 171 -25.93 -19.83 -0.61
C LYS A 171 -24.58 -20.29 -1.19
N MET A 172 -23.65 -19.37 -1.45
CA MET A 172 -22.30 -19.71 -1.90
C MET A 172 -21.55 -20.52 -0.85
N LEU A 173 -21.56 -20.10 0.40
CA LEU A 173 -20.93 -20.83 1.52
C LEU A 173 -21.54 -22.23 1.70
N ALA A 174 -22.85 -22.35 1.62
CA ALA A 174 -23.56 -23.64 1.68
C ALA A 174 -23.12 -24.57 0.53
N SER A 175 -22.96 -24.04 -0.70
CA SER A 175 -22.49 -24.84 -1.85
C SER A 175 -21.06 -25.34 -1.69
N MET A 176 -20.24 -24.68 -0.86
CA MET A 176 -18.88 -25.06 -0.49
C MET A 176 -18.85 -26.03 0.71
N GLY A 177 -20.00 -26.34 1.32
CA GLY A 177 -20.09 -27.13 2.54
C GLY A 177 -19.54 -26.42 3.79
N TRP A 178 -19.47 -25.08 3.76
CA TRP A 178 -18.94 -24.30 4.88
C TRP A 178 -19.96 -24.20 6.02
N THR A 179 -19.53 -24.54 7.23
CA THR A 179 -20.40 -24.57 8.43
C THR A 179 -19.88 -23.71 9.60
N ASP A 180 -18.69 -23.11 9.47
CA ASP A 180 -18.12 -22.26 10.51
C ASP A 180 -18.67 -20.83 10.41
N PHE A 181 -19.65 -20.53 11.26
CA PHE A 181 -20.25 -19.22 11.47
C PHE A 181 -20.05 -18.72 12.91
N GLU A 182 -19.05 -19.24 13.62
CA GLU A 182 -18.79 -18.84 15.00
C GLU A 182 -18.58 -17.31 15.09
N GLY A 183 -19.28 -16.67 16.04
CA GLY A 183 -19.21 -15.23 16.29
C GLY A 183 -19.83 -14.34 15.20
N PHE A 184 -20.47 -14.91 14.18
CA PHE A 184 -21.00 -14.13 13.05
C PHE A 184 -21.99 -13.05 13.47
N GLU A 185 -22.94 -13.37 14.36
CA GLU A 185 -23.96 -12.40 14.82
C GLU A 185 -23.34 -11.18 15.52
N ALA A 186 -22.32 -11.39 16.35
CA ALA A 186 -21.62 -10.31 17.03
C ALA A 186 -20.84 -9.42 16.04
N VAL A 187 -20.18 -10.04 15.05
CA VAL A 187 -19.49 -9.32 13.97
C VAL A 187 -20.47 -8.52 13.13
N GLU A 188 -21.63 -9.10 12.80
CA GLU A 188 -22.67 -8.44 12.03
C GLU A 188 -23.28 -7.26 12.79
N ALA A 189 -23.57 -7.42 14.09
CA ALA A 189 -24.06 -6.33 14.95
C ALA A 189 -23.09 -5.15 14.97
N LYS A 190 -21.81 -5.41 15.22
CA LYS A 190 -20.77 -4.38 15.21
C LYS A 190 -20.60 -3.72 13.85
N TRP A 191 -20.73 -4.48 12.78
CA TRP A 191 -20.68 -3.98 11.42
C TRP A 191 -21.86 -3.03 11.14
N MET A 192 -23.05 -3.35 11.60
CA MET A 192 -24.23 -2.47 11.51
C MET A 192 -24.05 -1.17 12.29
N GLU A 193 -23.46 -1.22 13.50
CA GLU A 193 -23.07 0.00 14.23
C GLU A 193 -22.08 0.84 13.40
N GLY A 194 -21.14 0.20 12.74
CA GLY A 194 -20.18 0.85 11.83
C GLY A 194 -20.89 1.52 10.64
N VAL A 195 -21.96 0.92 10.09
CA VAL A 195 -22.75 1.53 9.01
C VAL A 195 -23.45 2.79 9.52
N GLU A 196 -24.08 2.75 10.70
CA GLU A 196 -24.73 3.95 11.27
C GLU A 196 -23.71 5.04 11.60
N TYR A 197 -22.51 4.67 12.05
CA TYR A 197 -21.42 5.62 12.24
C TYR A 197 -20.95 6.24 10.93
N LEU A 198 -20.82 5.44 9.87
CA LEU A 198 -20.41 5.89 8.54
C LEU A 198 -21.37 6.93 7.93
N ARG A 199 -22.67 6.86 8.24
CA ARG A 199 -23.69 7.85 7.81
C ARG A 199 -23.41 9.28 8.30
N GLN A 200 -22.59 9.44 9.32
CA GLN A 200 -22.25 10.75 9.90
C GLN A 200 -21.18 11.49 9.08
N PHE A 201 -20.55 10.84 8.13
CA PHE A 201 -19.50 11.42 7.27
C PHE A 201 -20.07 12.01 5.98
N THR A 202 -19.28 12.86 5.34
CA THR A 202 -19.60 13.44 4.04
C THR A 202 -19.46 12.39 2.94
N ILE A 203 -20.58 11.87 2.45
CA ILE A 203 -20.62 10.84 1.38
C ILE A 203 -20.91 11.54 0.04
N VAL A 204 -19.95 11.42 -0.91
CA VAL A 204 -19.90 12.23 -2.13
C VAL A 204 -19.81 11.41 -3.42
N ASP A 205 -20.13 12.06 -4.53
CA ASP A 205 -19.74 11.61 -5.87
C ASP A 205 -18.29 12.04 -6.13
N SER A 206 -17.35 11.25 -5.60
CA SER A 206 -15.93 11.62 -5.47
C SER A 206 -15.26 11.98 -6.80
N GLU A 207 -15.64 11.36 -7.91
CA GLU A 207 -15.12 11.68 -9.25
C GLU A 207 -15.53 13.09 -9.69
N ASN A 208 -16.73 13.54 -9.34
CA ASN A 208 -17.18 14.90 -9.65
C ASN A 208 -16.44 15.92 -8.78
N GLU A 209 -16.32 15.64 -7.48
CA GLU A 209 -15.63 16.50 -6.53
C GLU A 209 -14.15 16.66 -6.88
N ILE A 210 -13.44 15.56 -7.12
CA ILE A 210 -12.02 15.57 -7.51
C ILE A 210 -11.80 16.36 -8.80
N ASN A 211 -12.62 16.14 -9.83
CA ASN A 211 -12.47 16.87 -11.08
C ASN A 211 -12.88 18.36 -10.95
N HIS A 212 -13.75 18.70 -9.99
CA HIS A 212 -14.05 20.10 -9.66
C HIS A 212 -12.84 20.78 -9.00
N ILE A 213 -12.26 20.15 -7.98
CA ILE A 213 -11.04 20.58 -7.29
C ILE A 213 -9.88 20.82 -8.29
N LEU A 214 -9.70 19.90 -9.24
CA LEU A 214 -8.68 20.05 -10.29
C LEU A 214 -8.96 21.24 -11.24
N ARG A 215 -10.23 21.53 -11.55
CA ARG A 215 -10.58 22.72 -12.35
C ARG A 215 -10.32 24.02 -11.61
N GLU A 216 -10.37 24.03 -10.28
CA GLU A 216 -9.98 25.15 -9.45
C GLU A 216 -8.45 25.35 -9.35
N GLY A 217 -7.66 24.47 -9.98
CA GLY A 217 -6.20 24.54 -9.97
C GLY A 217 -5.54 24.00 -8.70
N LYS A 218 -6.31 23.33 -7.83
CA LYS A 218 -5.82 22.72 -6.60
C LYS A 218 -5.04 21.43 -6.88
N SER A 219 -4.15 21.08 -5.96
CA SER A 219 -3.25 19.93 -6.03
C SER A 219 -3.80 18.74 -5.24
N ILE A 220 -3.63 17.54 -5.80
CA ILE A 220 -4.07 16.28 -5.18
C ILE A 220 -2.89 15.31 -5.12
N LEU A 221 -2.65 14.71 -3.95
CA LEU A 221 -1.76 13.56 -3.77
C LEU A 221 -2.59 12.29 -3.63
N CYS A 222 -2.39 11.36 -4.55
CA CYS A 222 -2.97 10.02 -4.48
C CYS A 222 -2.09 9.11 -3.65
N GLU A 223 -2.63 8.60 -2.56
CA GLU A 223 -1.96 7.67 -1.66
C GLU A 223 -2.30 6.22 -2.02
N GLY A 224 -1.30 5.47 -2.51
CA GLY A 224 -1.42 4.05 -2.79
C GLY A 224 -1.30 3.18 -1.54
N ALA A 225 -1.80 1.96 -1.63
CA ALA A 225 -1.66 0.92 -0.62
C ALA A 225 -0.98 -0.31 -1.23
N GLN A 226 -0.39 -1.18 -0.40
CA GLN A 226 0.43 -2.31 -0.83
C GLN A 226 1.63 -1.84 -1.69
N GLY A 227 2.02 -2.59 -2.72
CA GLY A 227 3.12 -2.24 -3.62
C GLY A 227 2.91 -2.85 -5.00
N THR A 228 3.69 -2.42 -5.99
CA THR A 228 3.56 -2.82 -7.39
C THR A 228 3.59 -4.34 -7.58
N MET A 229 4.46 -5.04 -6.83
CA MET A 229 4.58 -6.50 -6.93
C MET A 229 3.40 -7.26 -6.31
N LEU A 230 2.46 -6.55 -5.71
CA LEU A 230 1.18 -7.07 -5.24
C LEU A 230 0.00 -6.65 -6.12
N ASP A 231 0.24 -5.99 -7.25
CA ASP A 231 -0.80 -5.63 -8.21
C ASP A 231 -1.46 -6.88 -8.82
N VAL A 232 -2.78 -6.84 -9.00
CA VAL A 232 -3.55 -8.01 -9.49
C VAL A 232 -3.16 -8.43 -10.90
N ASP A 233 -2.73 -7.49 -11.74
CA ASP A 233 -2.38 -7.73 -13.15
C ASP A 233 -0.86 -7.88 -13.35
N PHE A 234 -0.06 -7.03 -12.68
CA PHE A 234 1.38 -6.88 -12.92
C PHE A 234 2.27 -7.37 -11.78
N GLY A 235 1.68 -7.82 -10.67
CA GLY A 235 2.41 -8.35 -9.53
C GLY A 235 2.83 -9.82 -9.69
N SER A 236 3.39 -10.37 -8.62
CA SER A 236 3.84 -11.76 -8.53
C SER A 236 2.66 -12.74 -8.37
N TYR A 237 1.78 -12.81 -9.38
CA TYR A 237 0.59 -13.67 -9.40
C TYR A 237 0.94 -15.14 -9.16
N PRO A 238 0.13 -15.93 -8.38
CA PRO A 238 -1.15 -15.54 -7.76
C PRO A 238 -1.01 -14.91 -6.37
N PHE A 239 0.19 -14.64 -5.89
CA PHE A 239 0.47 -14.09 -4.55
C PHE A 239 0.42 -12.56 -4.56
N VAL A 240 -0.76 -12.03 -4.88
CA VAL A 240 -1.05 -10.60 -5.07
C VAL A 240 -2.30 -10.18 -4.29
N THR A 241 -2.54 -8.87 -4.18
CA THR A 241 -3.83 -8.34 -3.72
C THR A 241 -4.83 -8.30 -4.88
N SER A 242 -6.10 -8.14 -4.57
CA SER A 242 -7.18 -8.14 -5.58
C SER A 242 -7.48 -6.76 -6.16
N SER A 243 -6.54 -5.83 -6.08
CA SER A 243 -6.68 -4.45 -6.59
C SER A 243 -5.49 -4.01 -7.42
N ASN A 244 -5.69 -3.00 -8.27
CA ASN A 244 -4.62 -2.38 -9.01
C ASN A 244 -3.87 -1.39 -8.12
N THR A 245 -2.65 -1.78 -7.73
CA THR A 245 -1.76 -1.00 -6.87
C THR A 245 -0.86 -0.04 -7.65
N ILE A 246 -0.83 -0.18 -8.99
CA ILE A 246 -0.05 0.64 -9.91
C ILE A 246 -0.68 2.01 -10.13
N CYS A 247 0.07 2.92 -10.77
CA CYS A 247 -0.35 4.30 -11.04
C CYS A 247 -1.70 4.39 -11.79
N ALA A 248 -1.96 3.49 -12.74
CA ALA A 248 -3.24 3.42 -13.46
C ALA A 248 -4.45 3.18 -12.53
N GLY A 249 -4.21 2.54 -11.38
CA GLY A 249 -5.23 2.36 -10.33
C GLY A 249 -5.74 3.66 -9.74
N ALA A 250 -4.94 4.73 -9.73
CA ALA A 250 -5.40 6.06 -9.30
C ALA A 250 -6.45 6.63 -10.27
N CYS A 251 -6.28 6.41 -11.58
CA CYS A 251 -7.25 6.85 -12.57
C CYS A 251 -8.61 6.19 -12.37
N THR A 252 -8.65 4.86 -12.24
CA THR A 252 -9.89 4.10 -12.06
C THR A 252 -10.47 4.22 -10.66
N GLY A 253 -9.61 4.34 -9.64
CA GLY A 253 -10.00 4.39 -8.23
C GLY A 253 -10.49 5.76 -7.76
N LEU A 254 -10.27 6.82 -8.56
CA LEU A 254 -10.71 8.19 -8.24
C LEU A 254 -11.55 8.82 -9.36
N GLY A 255 -11.64 8.19 -10.54
CA GLY A 255 -12.37 8.73 -11.67
C GLY A 255 -11.69 9.94 -12.31
N ILE A 256 -10.36 9.88 -12.47
CA ILE A 256 -9.55 10.93 -13.13
C ILE A 256 -9.01 10.46 -14.48
N GLY A 257 -8.93 11.39 -15.42
CA GLY A 257 -8.32 11.10 -16.73
C GLY A 257 -6.80 10.91 -16.63
N PRO A 258 -6.19 9.96 -17.38
CA PRO A 258 -4.76 9.69 -17.30
C PRO A 258 -3.88 10.90 -17.64
N ASN A 259 -4.37 11.81 -18.46
CA ASN A 259 -3.67 13.07 -18.82
C ASN A 259 -3.61 14.09 -17.66
N ARG A 260 -4.22 13.80 -16.51
CA ARG A 260 -4.15 14.59 -15.28
C ARG A 260 -3.02 14.15 -14.37
N ILE A 261 -2.44 12.99 -14.57
CA ILE A 261 -1.31 12.51 -13.78
C ILE A 261 -0.12 13.44 -14.01
N GLY A 262 0.43 13.91 -12.90
CA GLY A 262 1.65 14.72 -12.82
C GLY A 262 2.85 13.86 -12.47
N ASN A 263 3.43 14.09 -11.27
CA ASN A 263 4.54 13.28 -10.80
C ASN A 263 4.05 11.92 -10.27
N VAL A 264 4.89 10.90 -10.48
CA VAL A 264 4.69 9.57 -9.93
C VAL A 264 5.85 9.25 -9.01
N TYR A 265 5.60 9.32 -7.71
CA TYR A 265 6.58 9.04 -6.66
C TYR A 265 6.61 7.56 -6.36
N GLY A 266 7.71 6.91 -6.69
CA GLY A 266 7.96 5.50 -6.39
C GLY A 266 8.73 5.32 -5.09
N ILE A 267 8.11 4.67 -4.10
CA ILE A 267 8.78 4.39 -2.83
C ILE A 267 9.40 3.00 -2.86
N MET A 268 10.66 2.91 -2.52
CA MET A 268 11.41 1.67 -2.33
C MET A 268 12.18 1.69 -1.01
N LYS A 269 12.40 0.54 -0.41
CA LYS A 269 13.40 0.37 0.66
C LYS A 269 14.79 0.15 0.05
N ALA A 270 15.82 0.47 0.80
CA ALA A 270 17.20 0.13 0.45
C ALA A 270 17.46 -1.39 0.38
N TYR A 271 16.49 -2.21 0.75
CA TYR A 271 16.46 -3.68 0.69
C TYR A 271 15.04 -4.15 0.36
N CYS A 272 14.82 -5.45 0.22
CA CYS A 272 13.49 -5.99 -0.04
C CYS A 272 12.91 -6.67 1.19
N THR A 273 11.58 -6.56 1.34
CA THR A 273 10.81 -7.34 2.32
C THR A 273 9.53 -7.88 1.71
N ARG A 274 9.08 -9.04 2.20
CA ARG A 274 7.81 -9.63 1.79
C ARG A 274 7.09 -10.25 2.98
N VAL A 275 5.77 -10.10 3.03
CA VAL A 275 4.90 -10.81 3.97
C VAL A 275 4.14 -11.91 3.20
N GLY A 276 3.99 -13.08 3.82
CA GLY A 276 3.24 -14.20 3.23
C GLY A 276 4.02 -15.01 2.21
N SER A 277 3.27 -15.82 1.48
CA SER A 277 3.81 -16.76 0.49
C SER A 277 4.16 -16.06 -0.83
N GLY A 278 4.77 -16.81 -1.73
CA GLY A 278 5.11 -16.39 -3.08
C GLY A 278 6.59 -16.10 -3.30
N PRO A 279 6.98 -15.86 -4.56
CA PRO A 279 8.37 -15.73 -4.96
C PRO A 279 9.03 -14.49 -4.36
N PHE A 280 10.30 -14.67 -3.97
CA PHE A 280 11.14 -13.61 -3.47
C PHE A 280 12.60 -13.91 -3.84
N PRO A 281 13.04 -13.56 -5.05
CA PRO A 281 14.32 -14.00 -5.60
C PRO A 281 15.54 -13.66 -4.74
N THR A 282 15.52 -12.51 -4.08
CA THR A 282 16.66 -12.03 -3.26
C THR A 282 16.52 -12.36 -1.79
N GLU A 283 15.59 -13.23 -1.39
CA GLU A 283 15.38 -13.63 0.01
C GLU A 283 16.66 -14.22 0.63
N LEU A 284 16.90 -13.85 1.88
CA LEU A 284 18.05 -14.29 2.67
C LEU A 284 17.59 -15.20 3.82
N PHE A 285 18.21 -16.37 3.91
CA PHE A 285 17.95 -17.38 4.94
C PHE A 285 19.09 -17.50 5.94
N ASP A 286 20.01 -16.54 5.91
CA ASP A 286 21.22 -16.49 6.73
C ASP A 286 21.15 -15.37 7.78
N GLU A 287 22.23 -15.23 8.56
CA GLU A 287 22.40 -14.19 9.57
C GLU A 287 22.22 -12.76 9.00
N THR A 288 22.54 -12.57 7.71
CA THR A 288 22.33 -11.27 7.04
C THR A 288 20.84 -10.91 6.99
N GLY A 289 19.99 -11.87 6.62
CA GLY A 289 18.56 -11.68 6.60
C GLY A 289 17.96 -11.39 7.98
N GLU A 290 18.44 -12.09 9.00
CA GLU A 290 18.05 -11.85 10.40
C GLU A 290 18.50 -10.47 10.89
N THR A 291 19.73 -10.06 10.55
CA THR A 291 20.25 -8.74 10.90
C THR A 291 19.41 -7.62 10.29
N ILE A 292 19.07 -7.71 8.99
CA ILE A 292 18.19 -6.75 8.32
C ILE A 292 16.82 -6.69 9.01
N ARG A 293 16.23 -7.85 9.34
CA ARG A 293 14.93 -7.93 10.03
C ARG A 293 14.97 -7.25 11.39
N ASN A 294 16.00 -7.52 12.18
CA ASN A 294 16.10 -7.01 13.55
C ASN A 294 16.39 -5.51 13.57
N ILE A 295 17.35 -5.01 12.79
CA ILE A 295 17.65 -3.56 12.70
C ILE A 295 16.48 -2.81 12.08
N GLY A 296 15.91 -3.36 11.00
CA GLY A 296 14.79 -2.76 10.30
C GLY A 296 13.44 -2.88 11.02
N HIS A 297 13.36 -3.58 12.16
CA HIS A 297 12.10 -3.89 12.84
C HIS A 297 11.04 -4.43 11.89
N GLU A 298 11.44 -5.39 11.02
CA GLU A 298 10.61 -5.92 9.96
C GLU A 298 9.59 -6.95 10.46
N TYR A 299 8.60 -6.44 11.20
CA TYR A 299 7.46 -7.17 11.75
C TYR A 299 6.16 -6.50 11.32
N GLY A 300 5.12 -7.28 11.09
CA GLY A 300 3.81 -6.75 10.69
C GLY A 300 3.18 -5.88 11.78
N ALA A 301 2.87 -4.63 11.44
CA ALA A 301 2.32 -3.65 12.40
C ALA A 301 1.02 -4.09 13.09
N VAL A 302 0.22 -4.94 12.43
CA VAL A 302 -1.08 -5.42 12.94
C VAL A 302 -0.99 -6.84 13.51
N THR A 303 -0.18 -7.71 12.90
CA THR A 303 -0.12 -9.15 13.22
C THR A 303 1.13 -9.56 13.98
N GLY A 304 2.15 -8.67 14.07
CA GLY A 304 3.46 -9.01 14.61
C GLY A 304 4.24 -10.06 13.81
N ARG A 305 3.72 -10.50 12.65
CA ARG A 305 4.34 -11.55 11.83
C ARG A 305 5.67 -11.05 11.26
N GLU A 306 6.69 -11.89 11.34
CA GLU A 306 8.00 -11.62 10.73
C GLU A 306 7.87 -11.42 9.21
N ARG A 307 8.58 -10.41 8.71
CA ARG A 307 8.76 -10.21 7.28
C ARG A 307 9.97 -10.98 6.79
N ARG A 308 9.85 -11.60 5.65
CA ARG A 308 10.96 -12.16 4.89
C ARG A 308 11.82 -10.99 4.40
N CYS A 309 13.14 -11.09 4.50
CA CYS A 309 14.06 -10.00 4.15
C CYS A 309 15.05 -10.47 3.09
N GLY A 310 15.48 -9.55 2.23
CA GLY A 310 16.43 -9.84 1.16
C GLY A 310 17.16 -8.60 0.66
N TRP A 311 18.22 -8.79 -0.11
CA TRP A 311 18.90 -7.69 -0.78
C TRP A 311 17.98 -6.96 -1.77
N ILE A 312 18.30 -5.70 -2.06
CA ILE A 312 17.58 -4.93 -3.07
C ILE A 312 17.58 -5.64 -4.42
N ASP A 313 16.42 -5.65 -5.07
CA ASP A 313 16.19 -6.30 -6.36
C ASP A 313 15.96 -5.24 -7.44
N LEU A 314 16.99 -4.94 -8.22
CA LEU A 314 16.93 -3.89 -9.23
C LEU A 314 16.19 -4.33 -10.50
N VAL A 315 16.18 -5.63 -10.80
CA VAL A 315 15.38 -6.17 -11.93
C VAL A 315 13.89 -5.94 -11.65
N GLN A 316 13.45 -6.28 -10.46
CA GLN A 316 12.08 -6.06 -10.01
C GLN A 316 11.74 -4.57 -9.93
N LEU A 317 12.66 -3.73 -9.39
CA LEU A 317 12.43 -2.29 -9.27
C LEU A 317 12.35 -1.60 -10.64
N ARG A 318 13.22 -1.96 -11.59
CA ARG A 318 13.18 -1.43 -12.95
C ARG A 318 11.86 -1.75 -13.65
N TYR A 319 11.38 -2.97 -13.47
CA TYR A 319 10.04 -3.36 -13.93
C TYR A 319 8.96 -2.49 -13.29
N SER A 320 9.01 -2.29 -11.98
CA SER A 320 8.03 -1.46 -11.26
C SER A 320 8.09 0.01 -11.69
N VAL A 321 9.28 0.57 -11.92
CA VAL A 321 9.46 1.93 -12.46
C VAL A 321 8.78 2.06 -13.83
N MET A 322 9.03 1.10 -14.73
CA MET A 322 8.47 1.07 -16.07
C MET A 322 6.93 1.01 -16.05
N VAL A 323 6.35 0.06 -15.32
CA VAL A 323 4.89 -0.15 -15.28
C VAL A 323 4.14 1.04 -14.72
N ASN A 324 4.75 1.75 -13.79
CA ASN A 324 4.14 2.91 -13.14
C ASN A 324 4.45 4.25 -13.83
N GLY A 325 5.45 4.30 -14.70
CA GLY A 325 5.95 5.56 -15.25
C GLY A 325 6.48 6.48 -14.14
N VAL A 326 7.29 5.92 -13.23
CA VAL A 326 7.85 6.65 -12.08
C VAL A 326 8.71 7.80 -12.55
N THR A 327 8.46 9.00 -12.02
CA THR A 327 9.23 10.21 -12.31
C THR A 327 10.33 10.47 -11.29
N GLU A 328 10.10 10.10 -10.05
CA GLU A 328 11.01 10.31 -8.92
C GLU A 328 10.95 9.14 -7.94
N LEU A 329 12.11 8.73 -7.44
CA LEU A 329 12.23 7.69 -6.43
C LEU A 329 12.41 8.27 -5.03
N ILE A 330 11.87 7.55 -4.05
CA ILE A 330 12.01 7.82 -2.63
C ILE A 330 12.57 6.56 -1.97
N MET A 331 13.79 6.66 -1.46
CA MET A 331 14.47 5.54 -0.80
C MET A 331 14.24 5.59 0.71
N MET A 332 13.72 4.51 1.25
CA MET A 332 13.41 4.35 2.68
C MET A 332 14.39 3.42 3.37
N LYS A 333 14.61 3.65 4.66
CA LYS A 333 15.36 2.72 5.53
C LYS A 333 16.79 2.45 5.09
N SER A 334 17.49 3.44 4.58
CA SER A 334 18.92 3.31 4.24
C SER A 334 19.79 3.09 5.48
N ASP A 335 19.38 3.63 6.62
CA ASP A 335 19.98 3.44 7.95
C ASP A 335 20.12 1.98 8.36
N VAL A 336 19.23 1.11 7.92
CA VAL A 336 19.29 -0.33 8.23
C VAL A 336 20.56 -0.99 7.70
N LEU A 337 21.14 -0.43 6.63
CA LEU A 337 22.33 -0.95 5.99
C LEU A 337 23.64 -0.30 6.49
N ASP A 338 23.58 0.64 7.43
CA ASP A 338 24.74 1.43 7.90
C ASP A 338 25.89 0.58 8.44
N GLY A 339 25.59 -0.57 9.03
CA GLY A 339 26.59 -1.44 9.68
C GLY A 339 27.23 -2.51 8.78
N PHE A 340 26.80 -2.64 7.52
CA PHE A 340 27.29 -3.73 6.66
C PHE A 340 28.63 -3.41 6.00
N ASP A 341 29.51 -4.41 5.88
CA ASP A 341 30.79 -4.31 5.15
C ASP A 341 30.59 -4.28 3.63
N THR A 342 29.61 -5.04 3.18
CA THR A 342 29.30 -5.23 1.76
C THR A 342 27.80 -5.20 1.55
N ILE A 343 27.37 -4.37 0.61
CA ILE A 343 26.00 -4.29 0.14
C ILE A 343 25.90 -5.06 -1.18
N LYS A 344 24.80 -5.80 -1.38
CA LYS A 344 24.55 -6.51 -2.63
C LYS A 344 23.27 -5.95 -3.27
N ALA A 345 23.32 -5.76 -4.59
CA ALA A 345 22.16 -5.40 -5.41
C ALA A 345 21.98 -6.44 -6.52
N CYS A 346 20.80 -7.03 -6.64
CA CYS A 346 20.48 -7.94 -7.72
C CYS A 346 20.31 -7.16 -9.02
N ILE A 347 21.14 -7.46 -10.02
CA ILE A 347 21.19 -6.76 -11.31
C ILE A 347 20.69 -7.60 -12.49
N ALA A 348 20.57 -8.91 -12.31
CA ALA A 348 20.06 -9.84 -13.31
C ALA A 348 19.57 -11.12 -12.62
N TYR A 349 18.79 -11.91 -13.33
CA TYR A 349 18.42 -13.26 -12.94
C TYR A 349 19.02 -14.29 -13.89
N ARG A 350 19.48 -15.41 -13.35
CA ARG A 350 19.74 -16.61 -14.12
C ARG A 350 18.48 -17.46 -14.13
N LEU A 351 17.99 -17.77 -15.32
CA LEU A 351 16.80 -18.57 -15.55
C LEU A 351 17.11 -20.07 -15.45
N LYS A 352 16.08 -20.90 -15.44
CA LYS A 352 16.17 -22.35 -15.32
C LYS A 352 16.98 -23.01 -16.46
N ASP A 353 16.95 -22.44 -17.66
CA ASP A 353 17.71 -22.91 -18.82
C ASP A 353 19.18 -22.45 -18.82
N GLY A 354 19.60 -21.70 -17.79
CA GLY A 354 20.95 -21.16 -17.62
C GLY A 354 21.18 -19.81 -18.29
N SER A 355 20.23 -19.29 -19.06
CA SER A 355 20.30 -17.94 -19.63
C SER A 355 20.18 -16.86 -18.54
N GLU A 356 20.65 -15.66 -18.84
CA GLU A 356 20.59 -14.53 -17.92
C GLU A 356 19.67 -13.43 -18.51
N THR A 357 18.90 -12.77 -17.63
CA THR A 357 18.02 -11.68 -18.02
C THR A 357 18.06 -10.54 -17.00
N SER A 358 17.97 -9.30 -17.49
CA SER A 358 17.71 -8.10 -16.69
C SER A 358 16.25 -7.64 -16.79
N GLU A 359 15.41 -8.38 -17.51
CA GLU A 359 13.98 -8.16 -17.56
C GLU A 359 13.27 -9.05 -16.55
N PHE A 360 12.19 -8.55 -15.93
CA PHE A 360 11.40 -9.30 -14.96
C PHE A 360 10.63 -10.42 -15.68
N PRO A 361 10.92 -11.70 -15.43
CA PRO A 361 10.31 -12.80 -16.17
C PRO A 361 8.92 -13.13 -15.66
N TYR A 362 8.11 -13.78 -16.50
CA TYR A 362 6.79 -14.29 -16.12
C TYR A 362 6.88 -15.39 -15.04
N GLU A 363 7.80 -16.33 -15.20
CA GLU A 363 8.09 -17.39 -14.23
C GLU A 363 9.22 -16.95 -13.30
N ILE A 364 8.90 -16.51 -12.10
CA ILE A 364 9.85 -15.95 -11.13
C ILE A 364 10.22 -16.92 -10.00
N ASP A 365 9.55 -18.06 -9.88
CA ASP A 365 9.78 -19.00 -8.77
C ASP A 365 11.15 -19.71 -8.86
N ASP A 366 11.65 -19.91 -10.08
CA ASP A 366 12.86 -20.71 -10.36
C ASP A 366 14.07 -19.86 -10.82
N VAL A 367 14.09 -18.57 -10.47
CA VAL A 367 15.24 -17.71 -10.85
C VAL A 367 16.30 -17.68 -9.76
N THR A 368 17.57 -17.50 -10.17
CA THR A 368 18.70 -17.28 -9.25
C THR A 368 19.20 -15.85 -9.42
N PRO A 369 19.24 -15.03 -8.34
CA PRO A 369 19.70 -13.65 -8.44
C PRO A 369 21.21 -13.56 -8.69
N ILE A 370 21.59 -12.63 -9.59
CA ILE A 370 22.97 -12.27 -9.89
C ILE A 370 23.25 -10.93 -9.24
N TYR A 371 24.24 -10.89 -8.35
CA TYR A 371 24.50 -9.71 -7.52
C TYR A 371 25.74 -8.93 -7.98
N LYS A 372 25.59 -7.61 -8.03
CA LYS A 372 26.70 -6.67 -7.91
C LYS A 372 26.99 -6.43 -6.43
N LYS A 373 28.25 -6.56 -6.03
CA LYS A 373 28.74 -6.27 -4.68
C LYS A 373 29.31 -4.86 -4.65
N MET A 374 29.00 -4.11 -3.60
CA MET A 374 29.47 -2.74 -3.38
C MET A 374 29.98 -2.61 -1.93
N PRO A 375 30.95 -1.71 -1.66
CA PRO A 375 31.35 -1.42 -0.29
C PRO A 375 30.19 -0.87 0.53
N GLY A 376 30.07 -1.30 1.77
CA GLY A 376 29.21 -0.64 2.75
C GLY A 376 29.85 0.66 3.24
N TRP A 377 29.03 1.53 3.80
CA TRP A 377 29.51 2.85 4.26
C TRP A 377 29.88 2.92 5.73
N LYS A 378 29.45 1.97 6.55
CA LYS A 378 29.81 1.87 7.99
C LYS A 378 29.72 3.18 8.78
N THR A 379 28.66 3.93 8.52
CA THR A 379 28.48 5.27 9.08
C THR A 379 27.03 5.41 9.51
N ASP A 380 26.80 5.75 10.79
CA ASP A 380 25.47 6.14 11.28
C ASP A 380 25.10 7.48 10.65
N MET A 381 24.13 7.46 9.74
CA MET A 381 23.65 8.64 9.02
C MET A 381 22.45 9.31 9.69
N THR A 382 21.94 8.79 10.79
CA THR A 382 20.68 9.24 11.42
C THR A 382 20.66 10.69 11.86
N LYS A 383 21.84 11.33 11.97
CA LYS A 383 21.99 12.74 12.35
C LYS A 383 22.32 13.67 11.17
N PHE A 384 22.39 13.15 9.95
CA PHE A 384 22.68 13.97 8.79
C PHE A 384 21.48 14.84 8.43
N THR A 385 21.77 16.01 7.89
CA THR A 385 20.78 17.03 7.51
C THR A 385 20.82 17.40 6.03
N SER A 386 21.84 16.92 5.32
CA SER A 386 22.01 17.20 3.89
C SER A 386 22.81 16.07 3.18
N GLU A 387 22.65 15.97 1.86
CA GLU A 387 23.35 14.98 1.03
C GLU A 387 24.85 15.18 0.96
N GLU A 388 25.35 16.41 1.20
CA GLU A 388 26.78 16.70 1.21
C GLU A 388 27.53 15.99 2.36
N GLN A 389 26.81 15.50 3.37
CA GLN A 389 27.37 14.73 4.49
C GLN A 389 27.49 13.23 4.19
N PHE A 390 26.91 12.77 3.08
CA PHE A 390 26.91 11.34 2.77
C PHE A 390 28.34 10.81 2.56
N PRO A 391 28.66 9.64 3.15
CA PRO A 391 29.89 8.93 2.84
C PRO A 391 29.98 8.62 1.33
N GLU A 392 31.20 8.66 0.78
CA GLU A 392 31.44 8.38 -0.65
C GLU A 392 30.84 7.02 -1.08
N ALA A 393 30.98 5.98 -0.25
CA ALA A 393 30.40 4.66 -0.53
C ALA A 393 28.90 4.69 -0.66
N PHE A 394 28.19 5.48 0.18
CA PHE A 394 26.75 5.64 0.11
C PHE A 394 26.33 6.46 -1.12
N SER A 395 27.04 7.56 -1.41
CA SER A 395 26.79 8.36 -2.62
C SER A 395 26.97 7.52 -3.89
N ASN A 396 28.01 6.70 -3.96
CA ASN A 396 28.25 5.79 -5.07
C ASN A 396 27.15 4.71 -5.19
N TYR A 397 26.63 4.23 -4.05
CA TYR A 397 25.49 3.31 -4.05
C TYR A 397 24.24 3.98 -4.60
N VAL A 398 23.90 5.17 -4.14
CA VAL A 398 22.73 5.94 -4.64
C VAL A 398 22.84 6.21 -6.13
N HIS A 399 24.00 6.70 -6.60
CA HIS A 399 24.24 6.94 -8.02
C HIS A 399 24.09 5.67 -8.86
N PHE A 400 24.63 4.55 -8.39
CA PHE A 400 24.45 3.28 -9.09
C PHE A 400 22.99 2.87 -9.23
N LEU A 401 22.18 3.08 -8.18
CA LEU A 401 20.74 2.80 -8.24
C LEU A 401 20.05 3.71 -9.25
N GLU A 402 20.37 5.01 -9.27
CA GLU A 402 19.80 5.97 -10.20
C GLU A 402 20.14 5.63 -11.66
N GLU A 403 21.39 5.27 -11.93
CA GLU A 403 21.84 4.84 -13.26
C GLU A 403 21.11 3.57 -13.72
N TYR A 404 21.00 2.55 -12.84
CA TYR A 404 20.35 1.30 -13.19
C TYR A 404 18.84 1.46 -13.42
N LEU A 405 18.18 2.28 -12.60
CA LEU A 405 16.73 2.51 -12.64
C LEU A 405 16.34 3.63 -13.60
N GLU A 406 17.30 4.35 -14.16
CA GLU A 406 17.10 5.50 -15.07
C GLU A 406 16.14 6.56 -14.47
N THR A 407 16.14 6.68 -13.13
CA THR A 407 15.20 7.55 -12.41
C THR A 407 15.87 8.15 -11.17
N PRO A 408 15.75 9.48 -10.93
CA PRO A 408 16.42 10.13 -9.81
C PRO A 408 15.80 9.76 -8.46
N ILE A 409 16.65 9.55 -7.46
CA ILE A 409 16.24 9.38 -6.06
C ILE A 409 16.24 10.77 -5.41
N LYS A 410 15.06 11.37 -5.26
CA LYS A 410 14.90 12.73 -4.75
C LYS A 410 14.80 12.82 -3.23
N VAL A 411 14.38 11.74 -2.58
CA VAL A 411 14.21 11.71 -1.13
C VAL A 411 14.85 10.45 -0.56
N ILE A 412 15.64 10.61 0.50
CA ILE A 412 16.28 9.50 1.22
C ILE A 412 15.90 9.58 2.70
N SER A 413 15.27 8.53 3.21
CA SER A 413 15.01 8.36 4.64
C SER A 413 16.19 7.64 5.30
N ILE A 414 16.77 8.28 6.29
CA ILE A 414 17.96 7.86 7.04
C ILE A 414 17.64 7.49 8.50
N GLY A 415 16.39 7.25 8.82
CA GLY A 415 15.92 6.84 10.14
C GLY A 415 14.39 6.84 10.24
N PRO A 416 13.82 6.42 11.38
CA PRO A 416 12.38 6.26 11.55
C PRO A 416 11.60 7.58 11.67
N ASP A 417 12.22 8.63 12.23
CA ASP A 417 11.57 9.91 12.48
C ASP A 417 11.30 10.69 11.19
N ARG A 418 10.27 11.55 11.21
CA ARG A 418 9.89 12.45 10.12
C ARG A 418 11.08 13.34 9.69
N GLU A 419 11.82 13.88 10.66
CA GLU A 419 12.94 14.79 10.41
C GLU A 419 14.17 14.08 9.83
N GLN A 420 14.26 12.75 9.98
CA GLN A 420 15.32 11.92 9.40
C GLN A 420 15.03 11.62 7.92
N THR A 421 14.82 12.68 7.15
CA THR A 421 14.50 12.61 5.72
C THR A 421 15.27 13.70 4.98
N ILE A 422 16.12 13.31 4.04
CA ILE A 422 16.93 14.23 3.23
C ILE A 422 16.29 14.38 1.85
N VAL A 423 15.93 15.60 1.50
CA VAL A 423 15.50 15.97 0.16
C VAL A 423 16.74 16.40 -0.63
N ARG A 424 17.01 15.72 -1.73
CA ARG A 424 18.15 15.97 -2.62
C ARG A 424 17.80 17.02 -3.67
N LYS A 425 18.81 17.74 -4.11
CA LYS A 425 18.71 18.82 -5.11
C LYS A 425 18.50 18.30 -6.54
#